data_8a0b2ea841ba69bab06b1d41691cb949
#
_entry.id   8a0b2ea841ba69bab06b1d41691cb949
#
_cell.length_a   1.000
_cell.length_b   1.000
_cell.length_c   1.000
_cell.angle_alpha   90.00
_cell.angle_beta   90.00
_cell.angle_gamma   90.00
#
_symmetry.space_group_name_H-M   'P 1'
#
loop_
_entity.id
_entity.type
_entity.pdbx_description
1 polymer ?
#
loop_
_entity_poly.entity_id
_entity_poly.type
_entity_poly.pdbx_seq_one_letter_code
_entity_poly.pdbx_strand_id
1 'polypeptide(L)'
;REPTLADVAQLAGVSPTTVSRVLNNRGYLSEKTKRSVADAIATLGYRPNSLARALHGKSTQTVGLIVPAVSLPFFGELAVEVENALAEAGYRILICNSMGRAEREREYLSLLVGNRVDGIISGAHNEGLSEYDTIRMPLVTIDRELSPSIPNVRCANRDAGALATRALLDAG
;
A
#
# COMPACT_ATOMS: atom_id res chain seq x y z
N ARG A 1 -22.01 -12.01 -14.85
CA ARG A 1 -20.62 -12.47 -14.70
C ARG A 1 -19.69 -11.30 -15.01
N GLU A 2 -18.70 -11.04 -14.17
CA GLU A 2 -17.70 -9.99 -14.44
C GLU A 2 -16.88 -10.35 -15.69
N PRO A 3 -16.61 -9.36 -16.58
CA PRO A 3 -15.79 -9.60 -17.76
C PRO A 3 -14.38 -10.01 -17.36
N THR A 4 -13.80 -10.90 -18.17
CA THR A 4 -12.42 -11.39 -17.99
C THR A 4 -11.49 -10.82 -19.06
N LEU A 5 -10.19 -10.96 -18.87
CA LEU A 5 -9.19 -10.62 -19.88
C LEU A 5 -9.39 -11.41 -21.18
N ALA A 6 -9.90 -12.65 -21.08
CA ALA A 6 -10.24 -13.47 -22.25
C ALA A 6 -11.43 -12.91 -23.04
N ASP A 7 -12.45 -12.37 -22.35
CA ASP A 7 -13.60 -11.74 -23.01
C ASP A 7 -13.19 -10.48 -23.77
N VAL A 8 -12.27 -9.66 -23.20
CA VAL A 8 -11.67 -8.51 -23.88
C VAL A 8 -10.88 -8.95 -25.13
N ALA A 9 -10.07 -10.00 -25.00
CA ALA A 9 -9.29 -10.53 -26.11
C ALA A 9 -10.18 -11.01 -27.28
N GLN A 10 -11.25 -11.70 -26.94
CA GLN A 10 -12.24 -12.17 -27.91
C GLN A 10 -12.92 -10.99 -28.64
N LEU A 11 -13.38 -9.99 -27.90
CA LEU A 11 -14.05 -8.82 -28.49
C LEU A 11 -13.10 -7.97 -29.33
N ALA A 12 -11.85 -7.80 -28.90
CA ALA A 12 -10.83 -7.05 -29.62
C ALA A 12 -10.22 -7.80 -30.81
N GLY A 13 -10.52 -9.11 -30.98
CA GLY A 13 -9.95 -9.95 -32.05
C GLY A 13 -8.44 -10.19 -31.91
N VAL A 14 -7.93 -10.27 -30.67
CA VAL A 14 -6.51 -10.47 -30.37
C VAL A 14 -6.29 -11.56 -29.32
N SER A 15 -5.05 -11.99 -29.10
CA SER A 15 -4.76 -12.95 -28.04
C SER A 15 -4.81 -12.32 -26.65
N PRO A 16 -5.10 -13.08 -25.57
CA PRO A 16 -5.01 -12.58 -24.19
C PRO A 16 -3.64 -11.99 -23.84
N THR A 17 -2.57 -12.57 -24.41
CA THR A 17 -1.21 -12.03 -24.26
C THR A 17 -1.08 -10.64 -24.87
N THR A 18 -1.72 -10.39 -26.01
CA THR A 18 -1.73 -9.06 -26.66
C THR A 18 -2.48 -8.04 -25.79
N VAL A 19 -3.66 -8.38 -25.24
CA VAL A 19 -4.38 -7.54 -24.29
C VAL A 19 -3.50 -7.21 -23.09
N SER A 20 -2.85 -8.21 -22.50
CA SER A 20 -1.92 -8.00 -21.38
C SER A 20 -0.76 -7.08 -21.75
N ARG A 21 -0.22 -7.16 -22.96
CA ARG A 21 0.85 -6.27 -23.44
C ARG A 21 0.35 -4.83 -23.63
N VAL A 22 -0.86 -4.63 -24.15
CA VAL A 22 -1.49 -3.30 -24.27
C VAL A 22 -1.66 -2.68 -22.88
N LEU A 23 -2.28 -3.40 -21.94
CA LEU A 23 -2.53 -2.93 -20.57
C LEU A 23 -1.25 -2.59 -19.81
N ASN A 24 -0.13 -3.21 -20.14
CA ASN A 24 1.14 -3.03 -19.46
C ASN A 24 2.13 -2.17 -20.27
N ASN A 25 1.70 -1.60 -21.39
CA ASN A 25 2.53 -0.81 -22.32
C ASN A 25 3.86 -1.52 -22.66
N ARG A 26 3.84 -2.83 -22.94
CA ARG A 26 5.04 -3.64 -23.20
C ARG A 26 5.18 -3.98 -24.68
N GLY A 27 6.36 -3.65 -25.21
CA GLY A 27 6.75 -3.93 -26.58
C GLY A 27 6.01 -3.09 -27.62
N TYR A 28 6.42 -3.23 -28.88
CA TYR A 28 5.79 -2.51 -29.99
C TYR A 28 4.40 -3.12 -30.28
N LEU A 29 3.39 -2.26 -30.28
CA LEU A 29 2.00 -2.60 -30.64
C LEU A 29 1.46 -1.51 -31.55
N SER A 30 0.78 -1.90 -32.64
CA SER A 30 0.20 -0.94 -33.55
C SER A 30 -0.90 -0.11 -32.86
N GLU A 31 -1.06 1.14 -33.28
CA GLU A 31 -2.12 2.01 -32.75
C GLU A 31 -3.52 1.41 -32.99
N LYS A 32 -3.69 0.70 -34.11
CA LYS A 32 -4.93 -0.04 -34.40
C LYS A 32 -5.23 -1.08 -33.32
N THR A 33 -4.23 -1.87 -32.93
CA THR A 33 -4.36 -2.88 -31.87
C THR A 33 -4.68 -2.24 -30.51
N LYS A 34 -3.99 -1.16 -30.16
CA LYS A 34 -4.24 -0.44 -28.91
C LYS A 34 -5.67 0.10 -28.84
N ARG A 35 -6.16 0.71 -29.92
CA ARG A 35 -7.54 1.21 -30.00
C ARG A 35 -8.56 0.09 -29.90
N SER A 36 -8.41 -1.00 -30.67
CA SER A 36 -9.34 -2.15 -30.60
C SER A 36 -9.45 -2.72 -29.18
N VAL A 37 -8.34 -2.83 -28.47
CA VAL A 37 -8.34 -3.30 -27.06
C VAL A 37 -8.99 -2.27 -26.14
N ALA A 38 -8.71 -0.97 -26.29
CA ALA A 38 -9.31 0.09 -25.50
C ALA A 38 -10.84 0.13 -25.68
N ASP A 39 -11.33 0.02 -26.90
CA ASP A 39 -12.75 -0.02 -27.22
C ASP A 39 -13.46 -1.25 -26.62
N ALA A 40 -12.79 -2.42 -26.67
CA ALA A 40 -13.30 -3.63 -26.08
C ALA A 40 -13.37 -3.54 -24.53
N ILE A 41 -12.37 -2.93 -23.89
CA ILE A 41 -12.35 -2.67 -22.45
C ILE A 41 -13.51 -1.76 -22.06
N ALA A 42 -13.71 -0.65 -22.80
CA ALA A 42 -14.80 0.29 -22.54
C ALA A 42 -16.17 -0.36 -22.71
N THR A 43 -16.35 -1.11 -23.81
CA THR A 43 -17.63 -1.80 -24.13
C THR A 43 -18.01 -2.82 -23.06
N LEU A 44 -17.05 -3.60 -22.57
CA LEU A 44 -17.28 -4.63 -21.55
C LEU A 44 -17.27 -4.07 -20.12
N GLY A 45 -16.85 -2.84 -19.89
CA GLY A 45 -16.60 -2.32 -18.55
C GLY A 45 -15.50 -3.09 -17.81
N TYR A 46 -14.57 -3.71 -18.55
CA TYR A 46 -13.53 -4.54 -17.96
C TYR A 46 -12.59 -3.70 -17.09
N ARG A 47 -12.37 -4.15 -15.87
CA ARG A 47 -11.38 -3.56 -14.95
C ARG A 47 -10.25 -4.56 -14.72
N PRO A 48 -8.99 -4.17 -15.02
CA PRO A 48 -7.85 -5.05 -14.74
C PRO A 48 -7.81 -5.42 -13.25
N ASN A 49 -7.82 -6.72 -12.96
CA ASN A 49 -7.73 -7.21 -11.59
C ASN A 49 -6.30 -7.04 -11.09
N SER A 50 -6.11 -6.18 -10.08
CA SER A 50 -4.81 -5.93 -9.44
C SER A 50 -4.25 -7.19 -8.77
N LEU A 51 -5.10 -8.05 -8.20
CA LEU A 51 -4.71 -9.32 -7.61
C LEU A 51 -4.17 -10.30 -8.67
N ALA A 52 -4.83 -10.34 -9.86
CA ALA A 52 -4.31 -11.16 -10.97
C ALA A 52 -2.94 -10.67 -11.45
N ARG A 53 -2.67 -9.36 -11.42
CA ARG A 53 -1.35 -8.81 -11.72
C ARG A 53 -0.30 -9.22 -10.68
N ALA A 54 -0.66 -9.19 -9.39
CA ALA A 54 0.20 -9.60 -8.28
C ALA A 54 0.59 -11.10 -8.36
N LEU A 55 -0.31 -11.97 -8.83
CA LEU A 55 -0.05 -13.38 -9.05
C LEU A 55 1.06 -13.63 -10.10
N HIS A 56 1.26 -12.68 -11.02
CA HIS A 56 2.33 -12.74 -12.03
C HIS A 56 3.59 -11.96 -11.62
N GLY A 57 3.84 -11.77 -10.32
CA GLY A 57 5.03 -11.10 -9.79
C GLY A 57 5.09 -9.60 -10.08
N LYS A 58 3.93 -8.94 -10.31
CA LYS A 58 3.85 -7.50 -10.51
C LYS A 58 3.38 -6.81 -9.25
N SER A 59 3.84 -5.57 -9.06
CA SER A 59 3.40 -4.66 -8.01
C SER A 59 1.87 -4.49 -8.03
N THR A 60 1.25 -4.48 -6.86
CA THR A 60 -0.17 -4.09 -6.67
C THR A 60 -0.35 -2.58 -6.65
N GLN A 61 0.77 -1.84 -6.55
CA GLN A 61 0.80 -0.40 -6.32
C GLN A 61 -0.06 -0.02 -5.11
N THR A 62 0.04 -0.82 -4.05
CA THR A 62 -0.71 -0.62 -2.81
C THR A 62 0.22 -0.82 -1.62
N VAL A 63 0.18 0.11 -0.67
CA VAL A 63 0.90 0.05 0.60
C VAL A 63 -0.12 0.00 1.72
N GLY A 64 0.09 -0.88 2.70
CA GLY A 64 -0.71 -0.92 3.92
C GLY A 64 -0.21 0.12 4.92
N LEU A 65 -1.12 0.87 5.54
CA LEU A 65 -0.82 1.75 6.67
C LEU A 65 -1.64 1.28 7.87
N ILE A 66 -0.98 0.73 8.88
CA ILE A 66 -1.62 0.31 10.13
C ILE A 66 -1.40 1.40 11.17
N VAL A 67 -2.49 1.91 11.73
CA VAL A 67 -2.46 2.94 12.79
C VAL A 67 -3.38 2.57 13.94
N PRO A 68 -3.08 3.03 15.17
CA PRO A 68 -3.93 2.73 16.32
C PRO A 68 -5.27 3.46 16.27
N ALA A 69 -5.30 4.70 15.77
CA ALA A 69 -6.55 5.45 15.62
C ALA A 69 -6.39 6.60 14.63
N VAL A 70 -7.10 6.53 13.49
CA VAL A 70 -7.13 7.60 12.48
C VAL A 70 -7.80 8.88 12.99
N SER A 71 -8.58 8.80 14.08
CA SER A 71 -9.23 9.95 14.71
C SER A 71 -8.28 10.79 15.56
N LEU A 72 -7.10 10.26 15.89
CA LEU A 72 -6.06 11.05 16.58
C LEU A 72 -5.38 11.96 15.54
N PRO A 73 -5.27 13.28 15.82
CA PRO A 73 -4.74 14.26 14.87
C PRO A 73 -3.43 13.84 14.23
N PHE A 74 -2.47 13.39 15.02
CA PHE A 74 -1.17 12.90 14.54
C PHE A 74 -1.30 11.81 13.47
N PHE A 75 -2.11 10.78 13.73
CA PHE A 75 -2.25 9.66 12.78
C PHE A 75 -3.13 10.02 11.58
N GLY A 76 -4.07 10.95 11.75
CA GLY A 76 -4.85 11.50 10.64
C GLY A 76 -3.98 12.28 9.67
N GLU A 77 -3.17 13.21 10.17
CA GLU A 77 -2.21 13.99 9.38
C GLU A 77 -1.16 13.07 8.72
N LEU A 78 -0.60 12.14 9.49
CA LEU A 78 0.33 11.14 8.96
C LEU A 78 -0.26 10.37 7.78
N ALA A 79 -1.52 9.94 7.88
CA ALA A 79 -2.18 9.19 6.82
C ALA A 79 -2.32 10.03 5.53
N VAL A 80 -2.64 11.32 5.66
CA VAL A 80 -2.74 12.25 4.53
C VAL A 80 -1.37 12.45 3.87
N GLU A 81 -0.32 12.70 4.66
CA GLU A 81 1.02 12.93 4.11
C GLU A 81 1.59 11.67 3.44
N VAL A 82 1.37 10.49 4.03
CA VAL A 82 1.76 9.21 3.43
C VAL A 82 0.98 8.97 2.13
N GLU A 83 -0.33 9.27 2.10
CA GLU A 83 -1.14 9.14 0.89
C GLU A 83 -0.63 10.04 -0.23
N ASN A 84 -0.38 11.32 0.06
CA ASN A 84 0.13 12.29 -0.91
C ASN A 84 1.45 11.83 -1.50
N ALA A 85 2.43 11.46 -0.67
CA ALA A 85 3.73 10.99 -1.12
C ALA A 85 3.65 9.71 -1.96
N LEU A 86 2.80 8.77 -1.58
CA LEU A 86 2.58 7.52 -2.33
C LEU A 86 1.83 7.75 -3.64
N ALA A 87 0.86 8.67 -3.67
CA ALA A 87 0.10 9.02 -4.87
C ALA A 87 1.01 9.61 -5.97
N GLU A 88 1.97 10.46 -5.60
CA GLU A 88 2.99 10.99 -6.53
C GLU A 88 3.82 9.87 -7.18
N ALA A 89 4.08 8.79 -6.43
CA ALA A 89 4.77 7.61 -6.93
C ALA A 89 3.85 6.58 -7.62
N GLY A 90 2.55 6.90 -7.77
CA GLY A 90 1.55 6.03 -8.41
C GLY A 90 1.06 4.88 -7.51
N TYR A 91 1.27 4.98 -6.20
CA TYR A 91 0.76 4.02 -5.22
C TYR A 91 -0.54 4.52 -4.58
N ARG A 92 -1.25 3.59 -3.96
CA ARG A 92 -2.43 3.84 -3.12
C ARG A 92 -2.19 3.31 -1.73
N ILE A 93 -2.88 3.85 -0.73
CA ILE A 93 -2.82 3.32 0.62
C ILE A 93 -4.07 2.50 0.96
N LEU A 94 -3.88 1.52 1.83
CA LEU A 94 -4.94 0.80 2.52
C LEU A 94 -4.78 1.07 4.01
N ILE A 95 -5.64 1.93 4.55
CA ILE A 95 -5.58 2.32 5.97
C ILE A 95 -6.28 1.27 6.82
N CYS A 96 -5.55 0.76 7.81
CA CYS A 96 -5.98 -0.26 8.76
C CYS A 96 -5.99 0.35 10.17
N ASN A 97 -7.18 0.62 10.70
CA ASN A 97 -7.37 1.19 12.02
C ASN A 97 -7.49 0.09 13.09
N SER A 98 -6.39 -0.22 13.78
CA SER A 98 -6.33 -1.31 14.76
C SER A 98 -7.06 -1.01 16.07
N MET A 99 -7.35 0.27 16.35
CA MET A 99 -7.90 0.75 17.64
C MET A 99 -7.04 0.31 18.85
N GLY A 100 -5.73 0.16 18.63
CA GLY A 100 -4.79 -0.31 19.65
C GLY A 100 -4.98 -1.78 20.08
N ARG A 101 -5.78 -2.56 19.34
CA ARG A 101 -6.07 -3.96 19.67
C ARG A 101 -5.17 -4.91 18.90
N ALA A 102 -4.45 -5.77 19.63
CA ALA A 102 -3.52 -6.74 19.06
C ALA A 102 -4.20 -7.72 18.08
N GLU A 103 -5.41 -8.17 18.39
CA GLU A 103 -6.17 -9.08 17.52
C GLU A 103 -6.46 -8.43 16.15
N ARG A 104 -6.91 -7.17 16.15
CA ARG A 104 -7.16 -6.42 14.89
C ARG A 104 -5.89 -6.18 14.10
N GLU A 105 -4.79 -5.92 14.79
CA GLU A 105 -3.50 -5.74 14.13
C GLU A 105 -3.07 -7.01 13.42
N ARG A 106 -3.22 -8.20 14.06
CA ARG A 106 -2.99 -9.51 13.43
C ARG A 106 -3.87 -9.73 12.20
N GLU A 107 -5.17 -9.45 12.34
CA GLU A 107 -6.12 -9.56 11.23
C GLU A 107 -5.71 -8.68 10.05
N TYR A 108 -5.30 -7.43 10.30
CA TYR A 108 -4.85 -6.52 9.26
C TYR A 108 -3.52 -6.94 8.64
N LEU A 109 -2.56 -7.43 9.42
CA LEU A 109 -1.32 -7.98 8.87
C LEU A 109 -1.63 -9.16 7.93
N SER A 110 -2.48 -10.08 8.35
CA SER A 110 -2.93 -11.20 7.52
C SER A 110 -3.64 -10.73 6.25
N LEU A 111 -4.52 -9.73 6.36
CA LEU A 111 -5.24 -9.14 5.22
C LEU A 111 -4.27 -8.49 4.24
N LEU A 112 -3.30 -7.70 4.71
CA LEU A 112 -2.32 -7.02 3.86
C LEU A 112 -1.42 -8.01 3.14
N VAL A 113 -0.95 -9.04 3.84
CA VAL A 113 -0.16 -10.14 3.25
C VAL A 113 -0.98 -10.90 2.21
N GLY A 114 -2.25 -11.23 2.53
CA GLY A 114 -3.16 -11.91 1.61
C GLY A 114 -3.48 -11.09 0.35
N ASN A 115 -3.58 -9.77 0.48
CA ASN A 115 -3.76 -8.85 -0.65
C ASN A 115 -2.47 -8.55 -1.41
N ARG A 116 -1.31 -9.10 -0.97
CA ARG A 116 -0.01 -8.91 -1.59
C ARG A 116 0.34 -7.43 -1.78
N VAL A 117 0.13 -6.63 -0.75
CA VAL A 117 0.58 -5.23 -0.79
C VAL A 117 2.09 -5.16 -1.00
N ASP A 118 2.58 -4.07 -1.60
CA ASP A 118 3.99 -3.93 -1.93
C ASP A 118 4.86 -3.53 -0.73
N GLY A 119 4.23 -3.07 0.34
CA GLY A 119 4.89 -2.72 1.60
C GLY A 119 3.88 -2.39 2.70
N ILE A 120 4.37 -2.30 3.93
CA ILE A 120 3.59 -1.95 5.11
C ILE A 120 4.29 -0.84 5.87
N ILE A 121 3.54 0.18 6.25
CA ILE A 121 3.93 1.19 7.22
C ILE A 121 3.11 0.95 8.48
N SER A 122 3.75 0.73 9.62
CA SER A 122 3.07 0.46 10.89
C SER A 122 3.36 1.52 11.93
N GLY A 123 2.33 2.26 12.34
CA GLY A 123 2.31 3.11 13.52
C GLY A 123 1.64 2.42 14.72
N ALA A 124 1.43 1.11 14.64
CA ALA A 124 0.79 0.33 15.68
C ALA A 124 1.72 0.13 16.89
N HIS A 125 1.11 -0.13 18.04
CA HIS A 125 1.79 -0.09 19.33
C HIS A 125 1.76 -1.41 20.12
N ASN A 126 1.30 -2.50 19.49
CA ASN A 126 1.24 -3.79 20.16
C ASN A 126 2.59 -4.50 20.05
N GLU A 127 3.23 -4.73 21.19
CA GLU A 127 4.51 -5.45 21.28
C GLU A 127 4.30 -6.96 21.22
N GLY A 128 5.32 -7.69 20.77
CA GLY A 128 5.33 -9.16 20.82
C GLY A 128 4.43 -9.86 19.81
N LEU A 129 4.02 -9.18 18.73
CA LEU A 129 3.31 -9.82 17.63
C LEU A 129 4.30 -10.54 16.71
N SER A 130 4.37 -11.87 16.81
CA SER A 130 5.25 -12.71 16.00
C SER A 130 4.94 -12.65 14.50
N GLU A 131 3.76 -12.16 14.12
CA GLU A 131 3.34 -11.95 12.73
C GLU A 131 4.30 -11.02 12.00
N TYR A 132 4.85 -10.01 12.66
CA TYR A 132 5.84 -9.10 12.07
C TYR A 132 7.12 -9.81 11.62
N ASP A 133 7.54 -10.87 12.32
CA ASP A 133 8.74 -11.64 11.98
C ASP A 133 8.56 -12.48 10.70
N THR A 134 7.32 -12.74 10.32
CA THR A 134 6.97 -13.54 9.13
C THR A 134 6.80 -12.73 7.86
N ILE A 135 6.74 -11.40 7.98
CA ILE A 135 6.55 -10.49 6.84
C ILE A 135 7.78 -10.50 5.94
N ARG A 136 7.57 -10.77 4.65
CA ARG A 136 8.62 -10.84 3.63
C ARG A 136 8.69 -9.59 2.73
N MET A 137 7.68 -8.74 2.78
CA MET A 137 7.63 -7.49 2.03
C MET A 137 8.30 -6.36 2.83
N PRO A 138 8.66 -5.24 2.18
CA PRO A 138 9.16 -4.05 2.88
C PRO A 138 8.24 -3.61 4.00
N LEU A 139 8.80 -3.41 5.19
CA LEU A 139 8.11 -2.99 6.39
C LEU A 139 8.89 -1.87 7.05
N VAL A 140 8.20 -0.79 7.41
CA VAL A 140 8.75 0.34 8.18
C VAL A 140 7.83 0.62 9.35
N THR A 141 8.41 0.93 10.51
CA THR A 141 7.64 1.33 11.69
C THR A 141 7.79 2.82 11.97
N ILE A 142 6.77 3.40 12.61
CA ILE A 142 6.74 4.81 12.99
C ILE A 142 6.65 4.90 14.50
N ASP A 143 7.46 5.80 15.07
CA ASP A 143 7.57 6.15 16.49
C ASP A 143 8.14 5.01 17.34
N ARG A 144 7.50 3.87 17.40
CA ARG A 144 7.96 2.72 18.19
C ARG A 144 8.74 1.73 17.35
N GLU A 145 9.87 1.31 17.90
CA GLU A 145 10.69 0.24 17.35
C GLU A 145 10.08 -1.12 17.74
N LEU A 146 9.67 -1.90 16.73
CA LEU A 146 9.15 -3.26 16.94
C LEU A 146 10.27 -4.29 17.00
N SER A 147 11.35 -4.08 16.25
CA SER A 147 12.53 -4.95 16.21
C SER A 147 13.71 -4.15 15.64
N PRO A 148 14.96 -4.41 16.09
CA PRO A 148 16.16 -3.79 15.53
C PRO A 148 16.37 -4.06 14.02
N SER A 149 15.76 -5.11 13.50
CA SER A 149 15.84 -5.49 12.07
C SER A 149 14.84 -4.74 11.19
N ILE A 150 13.84 -4.06 11.78
CA ILE A 150 12.80 -3.33 11.04
C ILE A 150 13.15 -1.83 11.08
N PRO A 151 13.30 -1.16 9.92
CA PRO A 151 13.51 0.28 9.89
C PRO A 151 12.44 1.03 10.66
N ASN A 152 12.87 2.00 11.48
CA ASN A 152 11.97 2.82 12.29
C ASN A 152 12.19 4.31 11.98
N VAL A 153 11.12 5.03 11.75
CA VAL A 153 11.08 6.48 11.59
C VAL A 153 10.49 7.09 12.85
N ARG A 154 11.26 7.92 13.54
CA ARG A 154 10.82 8.57 14.79
C ARG A 154 11.36 9.99 14.91
N CYS A 155 10.69 10.80 15.71
CA CYS A 155 11.18 12.11 16.12
C CYS A 155 12.27 11.98 17.19
N ALA A 156 13.16 12.99 17.27
CA ALA A 156 14.15 13.11 18.34
C ALA A 156 13.49 13.59 19.65
N ASN A 157 12.51 12.84 20.16
CA ASN A 157 11.65 13.24 21.28
C ASN A 157 12.43 13.59 22.55
N ARG A 158 13.55 12.88 22.81
CA ARG A 158 14.43 13.14 23.97
C ARG A 158 15.06 14.53 23.87
N ASP A 159 15.58 14.89 22.69
CA ASP A 159 16.26 16.16 22.47
C ASP A 159 15.25 17.30 22.49
N ALA A 160 14.08 17.10 21.89
CA ALA A 160 12.98 18.06 21.93
C ALA A 160 12.50 18.30 23.37
N GLY A 161 12.33 17.24 24.16
CA GLY A 161 11.98 17.33 25.58
C GLY A 161 13.03 18.08 26.40
N ALA A 162 14.32 17.79 26.17
CA ALA A 162 15.42 18.49 26.83
C ALA A 162 15.45 19.99 26.48
N LEU A 163 15.22 20.35 25.21
CA LEU A 163 15.14 21.75 24.77
C LEU A 163 13.97 22.47 25.42
N ALA A 164 12.77 21.87 25.44
CA ALA A 164 11.60 22.43 26.07
C ALA A 164 11.80 22.65 27.56
N THR A 165 12.38 21.67 28.27
CA THR A 165 12.68 21.77 29.70
C THR A 165 13.68 22.91 29.98
N ARG A 166 14.76 23.02 29.20
CA ARG A 166 15.73 24.11 29.35
C ARG A 166 15.06 25.47 29.15
N ALA A 167 14.26 25.62 28.09
CA ALA A 167 13.55 26.89 27.82
C ALA A 167 12.66 27.31 28.99
N LEU A 168 12.01 26.37 29.68
CA LEU A 168 11.22 26.66 30.88
C LEU A 168 12.10 27.07 32.09
N LEU A 169 13.23 26.37 32.29
CA LEU A 169 14.14 26.69 33.39
C LEU A 169 14.83 28.04 33.20
N ASP A 170 15.16 28.43 31.96
CA ASP A 170 15.78 29.69 31.60
C ASP A 170 14.80 30.87 31.69
N ALA A 171 13.49 30.61 31.60
CA ALA A 171 12.46 31.62 31.70
C ALA A 171 12.04 31.90 33.16
N GLY A 172 12.48 31.13 34.17
CA GLY A 172 12.19 31.28 35.61
C GLY A 172 10.92 30.48 35.98
#